data_23ab995f6bea8556795733fee8bbb26a
#
_entry.id   23ab995f6bea8556795733fee8bbb26a
#
_cell.length_a   1.000
_cell.length_b   1.000
_cell.length_c   1.000
_cell.angle_alpha   90.00
_cell.angle_beta   90.00
_cell.angle_gamma   90.00
#
_symmetry.space_group_name_H-M   'P 1'
#
loop_
_entity.id
_entity.type
_entity.pdbx_description
1 polymer ?
#
loop_
_entity_poly.entity_id
_entity_poly.type
_entity_poly.pdbx_seq_one_letter_code
_entity_poly.pdbx_strand_id
1 'polypeptide(L)'
;MLNILSITAPIYLSISTGYVATRSGFFSKLDMQVFGRFVLNFALPAMLFNALSLRDFQDVLHPSYLLAYALGSVMTFAIGFAVWRYGRRENLTLSALAGMGVSCSNSGYVGYPILLQILGPEAGVGMALTLLVENLVIIPLGISLADSGEAQHASWQHTVLASFMRLLKIPMLWAIVGGFVFSMMGWHLSEMLFKTVNLFALTCVGIALFVNGGSLVGMRVVGQMQSVAWMALFKLCLHPALVGLMLWTFGGMDVSLQIAGVLLASMPMMGIYPILGQRHGQEGFCAAALLVTTVASFFSISLLLWGLSQVPAWRVATGG
;
A
#
# COMPACT_ATOMS: atom_id res chain seq x y z
N MET A 1 -6.38 24.92 -4.37
CA MET A 1 -7.43 23.93 -4.01
C MET A 1 -8.05 23.25 -5.23
N LEU A 2 -8.44 23.97 -6.30
CA LEU A 2 -9.01 23.35 -7.50
C LEU A 2 -8.09 22.29 -8.14
N ASN A 3 -6.78 22.54 -8.19
CA ASN A 3 -5.80 21.57 -8.72
C ASN A 3 -5.71 20.26 -7.91
N ILE A 4 -5.95 20.31 -6.60
CA ILE A 4 -5.92 19.11 -5.75
C ILE A 4 -7.17 18.26 -5.97
N LEU A 5 -8.33 18.89 -6.08
CA LEU A 5 -9.57 18.20 -6.40
C LEU A 5 -9.52 17.57 -7.80
N SER A 6 -8.86 18.21 -8.79
CA SER A 6 -8.68 17.61 -10.10
C SER A 6 -7.81 16.35 -10.08
N ILE A 7 -6.90 16.20 -9.12
CA ILE A 7 -6.10 15.00 -8.89
C ILE A 7 -6.91 13.93 -8.13
N THR A 8 -7.54 14.32 -7.03
CA THR A 8 -8.18 13.35 -6.13
C THR A 8 -9.57 12.93 -6.58
N ALA A 9 -10.38 13.83 -7.16
CA ALA A 9 -11.75 13.53 -7.55
C ALA A 9 -11.88 12.35 -8.56
N PRO A 10 -11.09 12.26 -9.64
CA PRO A 10 -11.18 11.12 -10.56
C PRO A 10 -10.95 9.77 -9.86
N ILE A 11 -10.05 9.74 -8.89
CA ILE A 11 -9.71 8.53 -8.13
C ILE A 11 -10.90 8.09 -7.27
N TYR A 12 -11.44 9.01 -6.48
CA TYR A 12 -12.57 8.68 -5.60
C TYR A 12 -13.88 8.49 -6.37
N LEU A 13 -14.06 9.14 -7.52
CA LEU A 13 -15.16 8.84 -8.43
C LEU A 13 -15.06 7.43 -9.00
N SER A 14 -13.86 6.98 -9.38
CA SER A 14 -13.63 5.61 -9.84
C SER A 14 -13.90 4.59 -8.75
N ILE A 15 -13.46 4.85 -7.51
CA ILE A 15 -13.78 4.04 -6.32
C ILE A 15 -15.30 4.01 -6.11
N SER A 16 -15.95 5.17 -6.15
CA SER A 16 -17.41 5.28 -5.99
C SER A 16 -18.18 4.52 -7.07
N THR A 17 -17.69 4.56 -8.32
CA THR A 17 -18.29 3.79 -9.43
C THR A 17 -18.23 2.29 -9.15
N GLY A 18 -17.09 1.77 -8.69
CA GLY A 18 -16.97 0.37 -8.28
C GLY A 18 -17.91 -0.01 -7.13
N TYR A 19 -18.02 0.87 -6.12
CA TYR A 19 -18.95 0.69 -5.02
C TYR A 19 -20.41 0.63 -5.49
N VAL A 20 -20.85 1.59 -6.31
CA VAL A 20 -22.22 1.67 -6.83
C VAL A 20 -22.53 0.47 -7.72
N ALA A 21 -21.64 0.10 -8.63
CA ALA A 21 -21.82 -1.04 -9.53
C ALA A 21 -21.96 -2.36 -8.78
N THR A 22 -21.22 -2.55 -7.68
CA THR A 22 -21.34 -3.74 -6.84
C THR A 22 -22.58 -3.70 -5.95
N ARG A 23 -22.91 -2.53 -5.39
CA ARG A 23 -24.09 -2.37 -4.54
C ARG A 23 -25.40 -2.52 -5.31
N SER A 24 -25.44 -2.08 -6.57
CA SER A 24 -26.60 -2.21 -7.45
C SER A 24 -26.83 -3.65 -7.97
N GLY A 25 -25.85 -4.56 -7.72
CA GLY A 25 -25.92 -5.94 -8.20
C GLY A 25 -25.45 -6.13 -9.65
N PHE A 26 -24.94 -5.08 -10.31
CA PHE A 26 -24.38 -5.22 -11.65
C PHE A 26 -23.12 -6.11 -11.63
N PHE A 27 -22.31 -6.00 -10.58
CA PHE A 27 -21.23 -6.92 -10.25
C PHE A 27 -21.41 -7.51 -8.86
N SER A 28 -21.01 -8.76 -8.70
CA SER A 28 -20.98 -9.45 -7.40
C SER A 28 -19.66 -9.20 -6.66
N LYS A 29 -19.59 -9.53 -5.37
CA LYS A 29 -18.32 -9.55 -4.62
C LYS A 29 -17.32 -10.56 -5.19
N LEU A 30 -17.79 -11.65 -5.78
CA LEU A 30 -16.94 -12.64 -6.42
C LEU A 30 -16.26 -12.06 -7.67
N ASP A 31 -16.97 -11.23 -8.45
CA ASP A 31 -16.39 -10.53 -9.60
C ASP A 31 -15.28 -9.58 -9.16
N MET A 32 -15.46 -8.88 -8.02
CA MET A 32 -14.41 -8.05 -7.45
C MET A 32 -13.17 -8.85 -7.08
N GLN A 33 -13.34 -10.07 -6.58
CA GLN A 33 -12.21 -10.97 -6.31
C GLN A 33 -11.50 -11.42 -7.60
N VAL A 34 -12.26 -11.67 -8.68
CA VAL A 34 -11.68 -12.01 -10.00
C VAL A 34 -10.88 -10.84 -10.56
N PHE A 35 -11.45 -9.64 -10.57
CA PHE A 35 -10.76 -8.43 -11.00
C PHE A 35 -9.54 -8.12 -10.13
N GLY A 36 -9.67 -8.27 -8.81
CA GLY A 36 -8.54 -8.10 -7.88
C GLY A 36 -7.40 -9.08 -8.17
N ARG A 37 -7.72 -10.37 -8.44
CA ARG A 37 -6.72 -11.34 -8.87
C ARG A 37 -6.07 -10.98 -10.20
N PHE A 38 -6.81 -10.45 -11.16
CA PHE A 38 -6.25 -9.95 -12.41
C PHE A 38 -5.26 -8.81 -12.17
N VAL A 39 -5.64 -7.82 -11.34
CA VAL A 39 -4.75 -6.70 -10.99
C VAL A 39 -3.46 -7.21 -10.34
N LEU A 40 -3.56 -8.06 -9.31
CA LEU A 40 -2.40 -8.52 -8.54
C LEU A 40 -1.46 -9.46 -9.32
N ASN A 41 -1.99 -10.23 -10.29
CA ASN A 41 -1.19 -11.24 -10.98
C ASN A 41 -0.73 -10.80 -12.38
N PHE A 42 -1.37 -9.79 -12.99
CA PHE A 42 -1.05 -9.35 -14.35
C PHE A 42 -0.82 -7.84 -14.44
N ALA A 43 -1.80 -7.03 -14.09
CA ALA A 43 -1.76 -5.59 -14.34
C ALA A 43 -0.68 -4.89 -13.49
N LEU A 44 -0.66 -5.14 -12.19
CA LEU A 44 0.31 -4.55 -11.26
C LEU A 44 1.75 -5.06 -11.51
N PRO A 45 2.01 -6.37 -11.70
CA PRO A 45 3.32 -6.85 -12.12
C PRO A 45 3.81 -6.23 -13.42
N ALA A 46 2.97 -6.17 -14.45
CA ALA A 46 3.33 -5.55 -15.74
C ALA A 46 3.71 -4.08 -15.59
N MET A 47 2.94 -3.34 -14.80
CA MET A 47 3.19 -1.94 -14.52
C MET A 47 4.51 -1.72 -13.77
N LEU A 48 4.77 -2.51 -12.70
CA LEU A 48 6.01 -2.41 -11.93
C LEU A 48 7.23 -2.79 -12.76
N PHE A 49 7.11 -3.86 -13.55
CA PHE A 49 8.19 -4.22 -14.47
C PHE A 49 8.52 -3.09 -15.44
N ASN A 50 7.51 -2.49 -16.09
CA ASN A 50 7.72 -1.36 -17.00
C ASN A 50 8.35 -0.16 -16.27
N ALA A 51 7.87 0.17 -15.07
CA ALA A 51 8.37 1.30 -14.30
C ALA A 51 9.84 1.17 -13.92
N LEU A 52 10.34 -0.05 -13.72
CA LEU A 52 11.70 -0.32 -13.28
C LEU A 52 12.63 -0.63 -14.45
N SER A 53 12.21 -1.44 -15.42
CA SER A 53 13.04 -1.92 -16.53
C SER A 53 13.44 -0.83 -17.53
N LEU A 54 12.74 0.30 -17.54
CA LEU A 54 12.99 1.42 -18.45
C LEU A 54 13.94 2.49 -17.87
N ARG A 55 14.45 2.28 -16.65
CA ARG A 55 15.28 3.25 -15.92
C ARG A 55 16.67 2.73 -15.69
N ASP A 56 17.61 3.64 -15.48
CA ASP A 56 18.94 3.28 -15.06
C ASP A 56 18.92 2.70 -13.65
N PHE A 57 19.77 1.69 -13.40
CA PHE A 57 19.79 0.97 -12.11
C PHE A 57 20.05 1.90 -10.92
N GLN A 58 20.86 2.94 -11.10
CA GLN A 58 21.17 3.91 -10.05
C GLN A 58 19.93 4.72 -9.61
N ASP A 59 18.98 4.92 -10.54
CA ASP A 59 17.74 5.65 -10.28
C ASP A 59 16.65 4.75 -9.70
N VAL A 60 16.88 3.44 -9.63
CA VAL A 60 15.88 2.47 -9.19
C VAL A 60 16.15 1.97 -7.78
N LEU A 61 17.41 1.69 -7.44
CA LEU A 61 17.77 1.15 -6.12
C LEU A 61 18.22 2.26 -5.17
N HIS A 62 17.37 2.60 -4.21
CA HIS A 62 17.65 3.59 -3.17
C HIS A 62 17.67 2.95 -1.77
N PRO A 63 18.86 2.45 -1.29
CA PRO A 63 18.95 1.83 0.04
C PRO A 63 18.50 2.75 1.17
N SER A 64 18.80 4.06 1.07
CA SER A 64 18.38 5.06 2.06
C SER A 64 16.85 5.14 2.16
N TYR A 65 16.15 5.08 1.02
CA TYR A 65 14.69 5.03 1.01
C TYR A 65 14.14 3.76 1.66
N LEU A 66 14.68 2.60 1.28
CA LEU A 66 14.27 1.31 1.85
C LEU A 66 14.42 1.29 3.37
N LEU A 67 15.58 1.75 3.88
CA LEU A 67 15.84 1.82 5.32
C LEU A 67 14.92 2.83 6.01
N ALA A 68 14.77 4.03 5.46
CA ALA A 68 13.91 5.07 6.04
C ALA A 68 12.45 4.63 6.09
N TYR A 69 11.91 4.10 4.98
CA TYR A 69 10.54 3.62 4.93
C TYR A 69 10.32 2.41 5.85
N ALA A 70 11.28 1.47 5.90
CA ALA A 70 11.21 0.32 6.78
C ALA A 70 11.22 0.74 8.25
N LEU A 71 12.13 1.62 8.66
CA LEU A 71 12.21 2.10 10.05
C LEU A 71 10.96 2.87 10.45
N GLY A 72 10.47 3.80 9.61
CA GLY A 72 9.24 4.53 9.87
C GLY A 72 8.02 3.61 10.03
N SER A 73 7.91 2.60 9.16
CA SER A 73 6.83 1.62 9.21
C SER A 73 6.95 0.66 10.41
N VAL A 74 8.16 0.20 10.74
CA VAL A 74 8.41 -0.65 11.95
C VAL A 74 8.13 0.14 13.22
N MET A 75 8.54 1.40 13.30
CA MET A 75 8.20 2.26 14.45
C MET A 75 6.68 2.43 14.58
N THR A 76 5.99 2.68 13.47
CA THR A 76 4.52 2.76 13.45
C THR A 76 3.89 1.45 13.90
N PHE A 77 4.39 0.32 13.40
CA PHE A 77 3.96 -1.02 13.83
C PHE A 77 4.14 -1.20 15.33
N ALA A 78 5.33 -0.91 15.85
CA ALA A 78 5.65 -1.08 17.27
C ALA A 78 4.77 -0.22 18.17
N ILE A 79 4.53 1.04 17.80
CA ILE A 79 3.63 1.94 18.56
C ILE A 79 2.20 1.42 18.50
N GLY A 80 1.70 1.06 17.30
CA GLY A 80 0.38 0.48 17.14
C GLY A 80 0.22 -0.80 17.97
N PHE A 81 1.14 -1.74 17.83
CA PHE A 81 1.18 -2.97 18.63
C PHE A 81 1.16 -2.68 20.13
N ALA A 82 2.04 -1.78 20.62
CA ALA A 82 2.15 -1.45 22.05
C ALA A 82 0.86 -0.81 22.60
N VAL A 83 0.22 0.09 21.85
CA VAL A 83 -1.04 0.71 22.26
C VAL A 83 -2.14 -0.33 22.40
N TRP A 84 -2.27 -1.29 21.46
CA TRP A 84 -3.27 -2.35 21.57
C TRP A 84 -2.91 -3.36 22.66
N ARG A 85 -1.65 -3.76 22.76
CA ARG A 85 -1.19 -4.78 23.71
C ARG A 85 -1.24 -4.31 25.16
N TYR A 86 -0.70 -3.13 25.42
CA TYR A 86 -0.50 -2.62 26.78
C TYR A 86 -1.52 -1.54 27.15
N GLY A 87 -1.91 -0.67 26.24
CA GLY A 87 -2.86 0.39 26.48
C GLY A 87 -4.32 -0.11 26.53
N ARG A 88 -4.69 -0.95 25.56
CA ARG A 88 -6.04 -1.51 25.45
C ARG A 88 -6.16 -2.93 26.02
N ARG A 89 -5.05 -3.54 26.40
CA ARG A 89 -4.96 -4.90 26.99
C ARG A 89 -5.55 -5.99 26.08
N GLU A 90 -5.41 -5.82 24.78
CA GLU A 90 -5.84 -6.81 23.79
C GLU A 90 -4.88 -8.01 23.74
N ASN A 91 -5.35 -9.13 23.17
CA ASN A 91 -4.51 -10.30 22.98
C ASN A 91 -3.39 -10.04 21.95
N LEU A 92 -2.42 -10.93 21.89
CA LEU A 92 -1.25 -10.81 21.02
C LEU A 92 -1.64 -10.72 19.54
N THR A 93 -2.57 -11.58 19.12
CA THR A 93 -3.07 -11.66 17.73
C THR A 93 -3.70 -10.35 17.27
N LEU A 94 -4.65 -9.80 18.03
CA LEU A 94 -5.30 -8.54 17.67
C LEU A 94 -4.32 -7.36 17.72
N SER A 95 -3.37 -7.37 18.68
CA SER A 95 -2.34 -6.34 18.76
C SER A 95 -1.38 -6.39 17.56
N ALA A 96 -1.00 -7.58 17.09
CA ALA A 96 -0.17 -7.76 15.91
C ALA A 96 -0.90 -7.31 14.62
N LEU A 97 -2.19 -7.68 14.48
CA LEU A 97 -3.02 -7.22 13.38
C LEU A 97 -3.18 -5.69 13.42
N ALA A 98 -3.38 -5.09 14.59
CA ALA A 98 -3.47 -3.63 14.72
C ALA A 98 -2.17 -2.95 14.29
N GLY A 99 -1.01 -3.41 14.79
CA GLY A 99 0.30 -2.91 14.37
C GLY A 99 0.51 -3.01 12.85
N MET A 100 0.16 -4.15 12.25
CA MET A 100 0.24 -4.35 10.80
C MET A 100 -0.71 -3.42 10.04
N GLY A 101 -1.97 -3.28 10.48
CA GLY A 101 -2.97 -2.44 9.82
C GLY A 101 -2.57 -0.97 9.78
N VAL A 102 -1.97 -0.43 10.86
CA VAL A 102 -1.55 0.98 10.89
C VAL A 102 -0.26 1.26 10.13
N SER A 103 0.53 0.25 9.79
CA SER A 103 1.85 0.39 9.15
C SER A 103 1.93 -0.16 7.71
N CYS A 104 0.85 -0.76 7.19
CA CYS A 104 0.74 -1.18 5.79
C CYS A 104 -0.28 -0.34 5.03
N SER A 105 0.07 0.03 3.81
CA SER A 105 -0.71 0.92 2.96
C SER A 105 -1.39 0.18 1.81
N ASN A 106 -2.44 0.76 1.26
CA ASN A 106 -3.03 0.34 -0.01
C ASN A 106 -2.24 0.95 -1.18
N SER A 107 -0.94 0.65 -1.19
CA SER A 107 0.03 1.24 -2.12
C SER A 107 -0.31 0.92 -3.58
N GLY A 108 -0.76 -0.32 -3.87
CA GLY A 108 -1.06 -0.77 -5.22
C GLY A 108 -2.38 -0.25 -5.78
N TYR A 109 -3.47 -0.32 -5.02
CA TYR A 109 -4.81 0.01 -5.53
C TYR A 109 -5.14 1.50 -5.43
N VAL A 110 -4.64 2.20 -4.43
CA VAL A 110 -4.94 3.62 -4.20
C VAL A 110 -3.69 4.49 -4.34
N GLY A 111 -2.57 4.05 -3.79
CA GLY A 111 -1.35 4.85 -3.74
C GLY A 111 -0.78 5.14 -5.12
N TYR A 112 -0.57 4.12 -5.92
CA TYR A 112 0.01 4.29 -7.25
C TYR A 112 -0.82 5.19 -8.18
N PRO A 113 -2.15 5.04 -8.28
CA PRO A 113 -2.98 5.97 -9.04
C PRO A 113 -2.80 7.45 -8.67
N ILE A 114 -2.66 7.73 -7.38
CA ILE A 114 -2.42 9.10 -6.88
C ILE A 114 -1.01 9.55 -7.24
N LEU A 115 0.00 8.72 -6.96
CA LEU A 115 1.38 9.02 -7.27
C LEU A 115 1.61 9.29 -8.76
N LEU A 116 1.00 8.47 -9.62
CA LEU A 116 1.14 8.60 -11.07
C LEU A 116 0.65 9.96 -11.58
N GLN A 117 -0.44 10.49 -11.00
CA GLN A 117 -0.95 11.80 -11.36
C GLN A 117 -0.06 12.96 -10.87
N ILE A 118 0.73 12.73 -9.83
CA ILE A 118 1.54 13.77 -9.20
C ILE A 118 2.98 13.74 -9.72
N LEU A 119 3.57 12.56 -9.75
CA LEU A 119 4.99 12.36 -10.08
C LEU A 119 5.20 11.73 -11.47
N GLY A 120 4.11 11.42 -12.18
CA GLY A 120 4.19 10.75 -13.47
C GLY A 120 4.90 9.37 -13.36
N PRO A 121 5.71 8.99 -14.36
CA PRO A 121 6.37 7.68 -14.40
C PRO A 121 7.29 7.37 -13.21
N GLU A 122 7.76 8.39 -12.49
CA GLU A 122 8.63 8.23 -11.31
C GLU A 122 7.92 7.55 -10.13
N ALA A 123 6.59 7.64 -10.09
CA ALA A 123 5.74 6.98 -9.11
C ALA A 123 6.03 5.47 -8.95
N GLY A 124 6.42 4.81 -10.05
CA GLY A 124 6.65 3.35 -10.05
C GLY A 124 7.84 2.91 -9.21
N VAL A 125 8.92 3.70 -9.17
CA VAL A 125 10.10 3.40 -8.34
C VAL A 125 9.74 3.46 -6.85
N GLY A 126 9.18 4.59 -6.40
CA GLY A 126 8.78 4.75 -5.00
C GLY A 126 7.78 3.67 -4.56
N MET A 127 6.84 3.31 -5.43
CA MET A 127 5.90 2.23 -5.16
C MET A 127 6.57 0.86 -5.06
N ALA A 128 7.49 0.52 -5.97
CA ALA A 128 8.18 -0.76 -5.94
C ALA A 128 8.99 -0.93 -4.66
N LEU A 129 9.74 0.10 -4.26
CA LEU A 129 10.53 0.10 -3.03
C LEU A 129 9.64 -0.02 -1.78
N THR A 130 8.53 0.71 -1.75
CA THR A 130 7.54 0.60 -0.67
C THR A 130 6.95 -0.81 -0.58
N LEU A 131 6.55 -1.40 -1.71
CA LEU A 131 6.00 -2.76 -1.74
C LEU A 131 7.00 -3.82 -1.29
N LEU A 132 8.31 -3.64 -1.56
CA LEU A 132 9.35 -4.49 -1.01
C LEU A 132 9.35 -4.44 0.52
N VAL A 133 9.32 -3.26 1.13
CA VAL A 133 9.28 -3.11 2.58
C VAL A 133 8.00 -3.72 3.17
N GLU A 134 6.84 -3.41 2.61
CA GLU A 134 5.56 -3.93 3.10
C GLU A 134 5.50 -5.45 3.05
N ASN A 135 5.93 -6.06 1.92
CA ASN A 135 5.84 -7.52 1.74
C ASN A 135 6.97 -8.29 2.40
N LEU A 136 8.19 -7.73 2.49
CA LEU A 136 9.35 -8.43 3.07
C LEU A 136 9.49 -8.21 4.58
N VAL A 137 8.98 -7.11 5.10
CA VAL A 137 9.18 -6.72 6.50
C VAL A 137 7.85 -6.69 7.27
N ILE A 138 6.92 -5.82 6.90
CA ILE A 138 5.77 -5.51 7.75
C ILE A 138 4.73 -6.62 7.76
N ILE A 139 4.33 -7.12 6.60
CA ILE A 139 3.33 -8.20 6.51
C ILE A 139 3.85 -9.50 7.18
N PRO A 140 5.08 -9.98 6.90
CA PRO A 140 5.62 -11.13 7.60
C PRO A 140 5.74 -10.94 9.12
N LEU A 141 6.17 -9.75 9.57
CA LEU A 141 6.24 -9.43 10.99
C LEU A 141 4.86 -9.53 11.65
N GLY A 142 3.85 -8.89 11.05
CA GLY A 142 2.49 -8.88 11.59
C GLY A 142 1.85 -10.27 11.63
N ILE A 143 1.97 -11.03 10.54
CA ILE A 143 1.42 -12.40 10.47
C ILE A 143 2.14 -13.32 11.44
N SER A 144 3.49 -13.27 11.51
CA SER A 144 4.26 -14.12 12.42
C SER A 144 3.90 -13.88 13.89
N LEU A 145 3.72 -12.62 14.28
CA LEU A 145 3.28 -12.28 15.63
C LEU A 145 1.81 -12.68 15.88
N ALA A 146 0.92 -12.53 14.89
CA ALA A 146 -0.47 -12.95 15.02
C ALA A 146 -0.60 -14.48 15.16
N ASP A 147 0.12 -15.23 14.32
CA ASP A 147 0.16 -16.70 14.37
C ASP A 147 0.74 -17.19 15.73
N SER A 148 1.75 -16.48 16.28
CA SER A 148 2.35 -16.84 17.58
C SER A 148 1.37 -16.65 18.75
N GLY A 149 0.34 -15.84 18.61
CA GLY A 149 -0.71 -15.66 19.62
C GLY A 149 -1.68 -16.83 19.69
N GLU A 150 -1.79 -17.66 18.66
CA GLU A 150 -2.71 -18.79 18.57
C GLU A 150 -2.01 -20.14 18.78
N ALA A 151 -0.73 -20.26 18.39
CA ALA A 151 0.00 -21.51 18.43
C ALA A 151 0.83 -21.65 19.69
N GLN A 152 0.47 -22.60 20.57
CA GLN A 152 1.29 -22.92 21.75
C GLN A 152 2.67 -23.54 21.43
N HIS A 153 2.96 -23.93 20.17
CA HIS A 153 4.17 -24.70 19.80
C HIS A 153 4.74 -24.46 18.39
N ALA A 154 4.38 -23.42 17.66
CA ALA A 154 5.01 -23.20 16.36
C ALA A 154 6.43 -22.62 16.53
N SER A 155 7.47 -23.34 16.06
CA SER A 155 8.83 -22.81 16.00
C SER A 155 8.87 -21.57 15.12
N TRP A 156 9.43 -20.48 15.64
CA TRP A 156 9.54 -19.22 14.90
C TRP A 156 10.26 -19.38 13.56
N GLN A 157 11.22 -20.30 13.47
CA GLN A 157 11.94 -20.62 12.24
C GLN A 157 11.01 -21.17 11.15
N HIS A 158 10.06 -22.06 11.52
CA HIS A 158 9.05 -22.57 10.59
C HIS A 158 8.11 -21.47 10.09
N THR A 159 7.73 -20.53 10.95
CA THR A 159 6.85 -19.40 10.60
C THR A 159 7.55 -18.44 9.64
N VAL A 160 8.83 -18.12 9.90
CA VAL A 160 9.65 -17.27 9.02
C VAL A 160 9.87 -17.93 7.66
N LEU A 161 10.23 -19.21 7.62
CA LEU A 161 10.43 -19.95 6.37
C LEU A 161 9.13 -20.05 5.56
N ALA A 162 8.02 -20.34 6.22
CA ALA A 162 6.71 -20.39 5.57
C ALA A 162 6.31 -19.01 4.99
N SER A 163 6.62 -17.93 5.70
CA SER A 163 6.40 -16.57 5.21
C SER A 163 7.26 -16.27 3.98
N PHE A 164 8.55 -16.63 4.02
CA PHE A 164 9.46 -16.48 2.88
C PHE A 164 8.98 -17.28 1.66
N MET A 165 8.56 -18.54 1.84
CA MET A 165 8.01 -19.35 0.75
C MET A 165 6.70 -18.78 0.17
N ARG A 166 5.90 -18.07 0.97
CA ARG A 166 4.72 -17.37 0.47
C ARG A 166 5.12 -16.19 -0.41
N LEU A 167 6.18 -15.45 -0.06
CA LEU A 167 6.68 -14.31 -0.84
C LEU A 167 7.11 -14.75 -2.26
N LEU A 168 7.77 -15.90 -2.40
CA LEU A 168 8.17 -16.43 -3.70
C LEU A 168 6.98 -16.75 -4.63
N LYS A 169 5.77 -16.85 -4.09
CA LYS A 169 4.54 -17.07 -4.86
C LYS A 169 3.85 -15.78 -5.31
N ILE A 170 4.37 -14.62 -4.94
CA ILE A 170 3.77 -13.32 -5.30
C ILE A 170 4.34 -12.85 -6.63
N PRO A 171 3.55 -12.82 -7.74
CA PRO A 171 4.05 -12.45 -9.07
C PRO A 171 4.65 -11.05 -9.12
N MET A 172 4.11 -10.13 -8.32
CA MET A 172 4.58 -8.75 -8.21
C MET A 172 6.06 -8.66 -7.78
N LEU A 173 6.51 -9.51 -6.84
CA LEU A 173 7.91 -9.52 -6.41
C LEU A 173 8.84 -9.98 -7.54
N TRP A 174 8.42 -10.95 -8.34
CA TRP A 174 9.17 -11.38 -9.52
C TRP A 174 9.22 -10.30 -10.61
N ALA A 175 8.15 -9.53 -10.77
CA ALA A 175 8.15 -8.39 -11.68
C ALA A 175 9.11 -7.28 -11.22
N ILE A 176 9.18 -7.01 -9.92
CA ILE A 176 10.15 -6.07 -9.34
C ILE A 176 11.58 -6.58 -9.56
N VAL A 177 11.87 -7.83 -9.21
CA VAL A 177 13.20 -8.44 -9.41
C VAL A 177 13.56 -8.45 -10.90
N GLY A 178 12.64 -8.85 -11.77
CA GLY A 178 12.83 -8.83 -13.23
C GLY A 178 13.12 -7.42 -13.75
N GLY A 179 12.36 -6.42 -13.30
CA GLY A 179 12.59 -5.02 -13.65
C GLY A 179 13.96 -4.51 -13.20
N PHE A 180 14.39 -4.85 -11.99
CA PHE A 180 15.74 -4.55 -11.50
C PHE A 180 16.86 -5.22 -12.35
N VAL A 181 16.68 -6.49 -12.69
CA VAL A 181 17.66 -7.21 -13.53
C VAL A 181 17.76 -6.58 -14.91
N PHE A 182 16.63 -6.23 -15.54
CA PHE A 182 16.63 -5.58 -16.85
C PHE A 182 17.31 -4.20 -16.78
N SER A 183 16.99 -3.41 -15.77
CA SER A 183 17.63 -2.11 -15.51
C SER A 183 19.16 -2.27 -15.30
N MET A 184 19.59 -3.21 -14.47
CA MET A 184 21.00 -3.46 -14.18
C MET A 184 21.81 -3.93 -15.40
N MET A 185 21.19 -4.76 -16.26
CA MET A 185 21.81 -5.30 -17.47
C MET A 185 21.71 -4.36 -18.69
N GLY A 186 20.96 -3.26 -18.57
CA GLY A 186 20.63 -2.39 -19.70
C GLY A 186 19.80 -3.10 -20.77
N TRP A 187 19.04 -4.13 -20.40
CA TRP A 187 18.22 -4.88 -21.34
C TRP A 187 16.90 -4.18 -21.65
N HIS A 188 16.49 -4.29 -22.89
CA HIS A 188 15.19 -3.79 -23.33
C HIS A 188 14.37 -4.93 -23.93
N LEU A 189 13.07 -4.91 -23.64
CA LEU A 189 12.14 -5.81 -24.30
C LEU A 189 12.06 -5.47 -25.80
N SER A 190 11.85 -6.49 -26.64
CA SER A 190 11.46 -6.21 -28.02
C SER A 190 10.17 -5.37 -28.06
N GLU A 191 9.99 -4.57 -29.12
CA GLU A 191 8.85 -3.68 -29.25
C GLU A 191 7.50 -4.40 -29.07
N MET A 192 7.41 -5.63 -29.61
CA MET A 192 6.20 -6.46 -29.48
C MET A 192 5.93 -6.84 -28.04
N LEU A 193 6.94 -7.32 -27.30
CA LEU A 193 6.81 -7.70 -25.90
C LEU A 193 6.52 -6.49 -25.01
N PHE A 194 7.20 -5.37 -25.25
CA PHE A 194 6.95 -4.13 -24.52
C PHE A 194 5.50 -3.66 -24.69
N LYS A 195 5.00 -3.62 -25.93
CA LYS A 195 3.60 -3.26 -26.20
C LYS A 195 2.63 -4.20 -25.49
N THR A 196 2.93 -5.50 -25.47
CA THR A 196 2.08 -6.49 -24.80
C THR A 196 2.04 -6.25 -23.29
N VAL A 197 3.20 -6.09 -22.63
CA VAL A 197 3.27 -5.80 -21.21
C VAL A 197 2.58 -4.48 -20.87
N ASN A 198 2.76 -3.47 -21.72
CA ASN A 198 2.14 -2.16 -21.52
C ASN A 198 0.62 -2.17 -21.61
N LEU A 199 0.02 -3.04 -22.45
CA LEU A 199 -1.44 -3.23 -22.48
C LEU A 199 -1.99 -3.66 -21.12
N PHE A 200 -1.31 -4.61 -20.44
CA PHE A 200 -1.70 -5.01 -19.10
C PHE A 200 -1.45 -3.89 -18.07
N ALA A 201 -0.32 -3.21 -18.15
CA ALA A 201 0.04 -2.13 -17.26
C ALA A 201 -1.00 -0.99 -17.26
N LEU A 202 -1.50 -0.61 -18.44
CA LEU A 202 -2.50 0.44 -18.60
C LEU A 202 -3.85 0.11 -17.94
N THR A 203 -4.18 -1.17 -17.76
CA THR A 203 -5.44 -1.57 -17.09
C THR A 203 -5.37 -1.43 -15.57
N CYS A 204 -4.16 -1.30 -15.02
CA CYS A 204 -3.92 -1.38 -13.57
C CYS A 204 -4.73 -0.35 -12.79
N VAL A 205 -4.58 0.94 -13.13
CA VAL A 205 -5.16 2.05 -12.36
C VAL A 205 -6.69 1.97 -12.30
N GLY A 206 -7.34 1.85 -13.46
CA GLY A 206 -8.80 1.86 -13.53
C GLY A 206 -9.43 0.67 -12.81
N ILE A 207 -8.92 -0.54 -13.08
CA ILE A 207 -9.47 -1.77 -12.45
C ILE A 207 -9.16 -1.79 -10.95
N ALA A 208 -7.96 -1.37 -10.52
CA ALA A 208 -7.59 -1.33 -9.11
C ALA A 208 -8.52 -0.43 -8.28
N LEU A 209 -8.78 0.79 -8.76
CA LEU A 209 -9.70 1.72 -8.10
C LEU A 209 -11.13 1.20 -8.06
N PHE A 210 -11.60 0.63 -9.17
CA PHE A 210 -12.92 0.03 -9.26
C PHE A 210 -13.08 -1.13 -8.27
N VAL A 211 -12.12 -2.04 -8.22
CA VAL A 211 -12.10 -3.17 -7.26
C VAL A 211 -12.04 -2.67 -5.82
N ASN A 212 -11.22 -1.65 -5.53
CA ASN A 212 -11.16 -1.09 -4.19
C ASN A 212 -12.55 -0.61 -3.72
N GLY A 213 -13.29 0.09 -4.59
CA GLY A 213 -14.64 0.54 -4.28
C GLY A 213 -15.63 -0.62 -4.09
N GLY A 214 -15.66 -1.56 -5.03
CA GLY A 214 -16.57 -2.70 -4.98
C GLY A 214 -16.32 -3.63 -3.79
N SER A 215 -15.08 -3.75 -3.34
CA SER A 215 -14.73 -4.57 -2.16
C SER A 215 -15.26 -4.00 -0.85
N LEU A 216 -15.56 -2.71 -0.77
CA LEU A 216 -16.14 -2.07 0.42
C LEU A 216 -17.62 -2.40 0.63
N VAL A 217 -18.32 -2.91 -0.40
CA VAL A 217 -19.77 -3.21 -0.31
C VAL A 217 -20.02 -4.30 0.73
N GLY A 218 -20.96 -4.02 1.65
CA GLY A 218 -21.36 -4.94 2.71
C GLY A 218 -20.36 -5.06 3.86
N MET A 219 -19.27 -4.28 3.86
CA MET A 219 -18.50 -4.08 5.08
C MET A 219 -19.33 -3.27 6.07
N ARG A 220 -19.33 -3.70 7.32
CA ARG A 220 -20.06 -3.03 8.39
C ARG A 220 -19.08 -2.55 9.43
N VAL A 221 -19.31 -1.35 9.93
CA VAL A 221 -18.61 -0.86 11.11
C VAL A 221 -19.32 -1.46 12.33
N VAL A 222 -18.87 -2.66 12.74
CA VAL A 222 -19.45 -3.36 13.89
C VAL A 222 -18.41 -3.35 15.02
N GLY A 223 -18.85 -3.03 16.24
CA GLY A 223 -18.04 -3.15 17.43
C GLY A 223 -17.29 -1.85 17.80
N GLN A 224 -16.07 -1.97 18.24
CA GLN A 224 -15.28 -0.94 18.92
C GLN A 224 -14.95 0.29 18.05
N MET A 225 -15.91 1.19 17.82
CA MET A 225 -15.71 2.45 17.05
C MET A 225 -14.48 3.24 17.49
N GLN A 226 -14.23 3.27 18.81
CA GLN A 226 -13.05 3.95 19.36
C GLN A 226 -11.75 3.30 18.90
N SER A 227 -11.68 1.96 18.84
CA SER A 227 -10.49 1.25 18.32
C SER A 227 -10.27 1.54 16.85
N VAL A 228 -11.35 1.53 16.06
CA VAL A 228 -11.29 1.83 14.62
C VAL A 228 -10.87 3.28 14.37
N ALA A 229 -11.35 4.23 15.19
CA ALA A 229 -10.93 5.64 15.09
C ALA A 229 -9.43 5.81 15.40
N TRP A 230 -8.90 5.15 16.43
CA TRP A 230 -7.46 5.14 16.70
C TRP A 230 -6.66 4.50 15.57
N MET A 231 -7.16 3.41 14.99
CA MET A 231 -6.53 2.80 13.81
C MET A 231 -6.44 3.80 12.65
N ALA A 232 -7.53 4.52 12.37
CA ALA A 232 -7.56 5.52 11.32
C ALA A 232 -6.58 6.68 11.60
N LEU A 233 -6.55 7.19 12.83
CA LEU A 233 -5.63 8.25 13.24
C LEU A 233 -4.16 7.81 13.08
N PHE A 234 -3.80 6.64 13.57
CA PHE A 234 -2.43 6.13 13.45
C PHE A 234 -2.05 5.87 12.00
N LYS A 235 -2.96 5.29 11.21
CA LYS A 235 -2.69 5.01 9.80
C LYS A 235 -2.52 6.27 8.96
N LEU A 236 -3.39 7.27 9.15
CA LEU A 236 -3.45 8.42 8.27
C LEU A 236 -2.59 9.61 8.76
N CYS A 237 -2.16 9.62 10.03
CA CYS A 237 -1.35 10.69 10.59
C CYS A 237 0.02 10.19 11.10
N LEU A 238 0.04 9.17 11.98
CA LEU A 238 1.28 8.71 12.61
C LEU A 238 2.21 8.04 11.58
N HIS A 239 1.69 7.15 10.73
CA HIS A 239 2.50 6.46 9.73
C HIS A 239 3.20 7.42 8.76
N PRO A 240 2.49 8.33 8.06
CA PRO A 240 3.17 9.28 7.19
C PRO A 240 4.11 10.24 7.95
N ALA A 241 3.80 10.59 9.20
CA ALA A 241 4.67 11.44 9.99
C ALA A 241 6.01 10.74 10.32
N LEU A 242 5.97 9.47 10.76
CA LEU A 242 7.18 8.72 11.08
C LEU A 242 7.99 8.35 9.84
N VAL A 243 7.32 7.95 8.75
CA VAL A 243 8.00 7.70 7.47
C VAL A 243 8.64 9.00 6.96
N GLY A 244 7.90 10.12 6.97
CA GLY A 244 8.43 11.42 6.56
C GLY A 244 9.62 11.88 7.41
N LEU A 245 9.56 11.68 8.73
CA LEU A 245 10.68 11.96 9.64
C LEU A 245 11.92 11.12 9.28
N MET A 246 11.75 9.83 9.01
CA MET A 246 12.86 8.96 8.64
C MET A 246 13.42 9.33 7.26
N LEU A 247 12.58 9.60 6.27
CA LEU A 247 13.03 10.05 4.95
C LEU A 247 13.81 11.37 5.03
N TRP A 248 13.38 12.29 5.88
CA TRP A 248 14.10 13.54 6.13
C TRP A 248 15.44 13.31 6.84
N THR A 249 15.49 12.44 7.84
CA THR A 249 16.73 12.17 8.62
C THR A 249 17.79 11.43 7.82
N PHE A 250 17.38 10.47 6.99
CA PHE A 250 18.33 9.74 6.13
C PHE A 250 18.85 10.58 4.97
N GLY A 251 18.04 11.50 4.44
CA GLY A 251 18.46 12.41 3.36
C GLY A 251 19.02 11.71 2.13
N GLY A 252 19.74 12.47 1.28
CA GLY A 252 20.51 11.90 0.15
C GLY A 252 19.68 11.25 -0.97
N MET A 253 18.38 11.53 -1.02
CA MET A 253 17.47 11.05 -2.07
C MET A 253 16.69 12.22 -2.67
N ASP A 254 16.22 12.03 -3.90
CA ASP A 254 15.42 13.03 -4.60
C ASP A 254 14.15 13.39 -3.85
N VAL A 255 13.73 14.66 -3.97
CA VAL A 255 12.51 15.17 -3.34
C VAL A 255 11.29 14.40 -3.84
N SER A 256 11.23 14.03 -5.12
CA SER A 256 10.17 13.21 -5.70
C SER A 256 10.02 11.87 -4.97
N LEU A 257 11.12 11.23 -4.64
CA LEU A 257 11.12 9.95 -3.93
C LEU A 257 10.69 10.11 -2.45
N GLN A 258 11.12 11.20 -1.78
CA GLN A 258 10.64 11.52 -0.43
C GLN A 258 9.13 11.77 -0.41
N ILE A 259 8.62 12.52 -1.38
CA ILE A 259 7.19 12.77 -1.58
C ILE A 259 6.44 11.46 -1.81
N ALA A 260 6.98 10.58 -2.67
CA ALA A 260 6.38 9.26 -2.92
C ALA A 260 6.24 8.46 -1.63
N GLY A 261 7.27 8.41 -0.80
CA GLY A 261 7.24 7.68 0.48
C GLY A 261 6.19 8.22 1.45
N VAL A 262 6.13 9.54 1.63
CA VAL A 262 5.13 10.16 2.51
C VAL A 262 3.71 9.93 2.00
N LEU A 263 3.49 10.10 0.69
CA LEU A 263 2.18 9.87 0.08
C LEU A 263 1.75 8.40 0.19
N LEU A 264 2.64 7.45 -0.09
CA LEU A 264 2.34 6.02 0.05
C LEU A 264 2.03 5.65 1.49
N ALA A 265 2.77 6.19 2.47
CA ALA A 265 2.47 5.99 3.88
C ALA A 265 1.11 6.57 4.30
N SER A 266 0.63 7.65 3.64
CA SER A 266 -0.67 8.28 3.93
C SER A 266 -1.87 7.58 3.28
N MET A 267 -1.65 6.55 2.45
CA MET A 267 -2.73 5.79 1.85
C MET A 267 -3.53 5.03 2.91
N PRO A 268 -4.82 4.68 2.65
CA PRO A 268 -5.59 3.86 3.57
C PRO A 268 -4.94 2.49 3.79
N MET A 269 -5.50 1.68 4.67
CA MET A 269 -5.01 0.32 4.91
C MET A 269 -5.08 -0.54 3.66
N MET A 270 -4.21 -1.55 3.57
CA MET A 270 -4.20 -2.49 2.44
C MET A 270 -5.55 -3.20 2.26
N GLY A 271 -5.98 -3.37 1.01
CA GLY A 271 -7.29 -3.95 0.69
C GLY A 271 -7.48 -5.41 1.13
N ILE A 272 -6.39 -6.16 1.32
CA ILE A 272 -6.42 -7.56 1.81
C ILE A 272 -6.48 -7.67 3.35
N TYR A 273 -6.49 -6.56 4.08
CA TYR A 273 -6.45 -6.56 5.54
C TYR A 273 -7.59 -7.36 6.19
N PRO A 274 -8.87 -7.30 5.72
CA PRO A 274 -9.94 -8.16 6.24
C PRO A 274 -9.68 -9.65 6.02
N ILE A 275 -9.08 -10.02 4.88
CA ILE A 275 -8.75 -11.42 4.55
C ILE A 275 -7.66 -11.96 5.51
N LEU A 276 -6.69 -11.12 5.87
CA LEU A 276 -5.68 -11.49 6.86
C LEU A 276 -6.31 -11.62 8.25
N GLY A 277 -7.21 -10.72 8.62
CA GLY A 277 -7.96 -10.80 9.88
C GLY A 277 -8.90 -11.99 9.97
N GLN A 278 -9.47 -12.45 8.85
CA GLN A 278 -10.38 -13.58 8.79
C GLN A 278 -9.73 -14.87 9.31
N ARG A 279 -8.45 -15.11 9.02
CA ARG A 279 -7.70 -16.28 9.52
C ARG A 279 -7.64 -16.35 11.03
N HIS A 280 -7.79 -15.22 11.70
CA HIS A 280 -7.70 -15.03 13.14
C HIS A 280 -9.05 -14.65 13.78
N GLY A 281 -10.17 -14.82 13.08
CA GLY A 281 -11.48 -14.44 13.58
C GLY A 281 -11.72 -12.95 13.77
N GLN A 282 -10.87 -12.08 13.18
CA GLN A 282 -10.90 -10.62 13.33
C GLN A 282 -11.34 -9.90 12.04
N GLU A 283 -12.02 -10.60 11.13
CA GLU A 283 -12.47 -10.04 9.84
C GLU A 283 -13.29 -8.76 10.02
N GLY A 284 -14.25 -8.77 10.96
CA GLY A 284 -15.15 -7.63 11.19
C GLY A 284 -14.41 -6.36 11.63
N PHE A 285 -13.44 -6.50 12.55
CA PHE A 285 -12.61 -5.39 12.99
C PHE A 285 -11.72 -4.85 11.86
N CYS A 286 -11.06 -5.73 11.13
CA CYS A 286 -10.19 -5.36 10.01
C CYS A 286 -10.98 -4.70 8.88
N ALA A 287 -12.19 -5.20 8.58
CA ALA A 287 -13.07 -4.62 7.57
C ALA A 287 -13.57 -3.23 7.97
N ALA A 288 -13.96 -3.04 9.22
CA ALA A 288 -14.36 -1.74 9.74
C ALA A 288 -13.21 -0.72 9.68
N ALA A 289 -12.00 -1.11 10.06
CA ALA A 289 -10.83 -0.26 10.00
C ALA A 289 -10.47 0.11 8.54
N LEU A 290 -10.50 -0.85 7.61
CA LEU A 290 -10.30 -0.59 6.18
C LEU A 290 -11.33 0.41 5.65
N LEU A 291 -12.62 0.20 5.93
CA LEU A 291 -13.70 1.07 5.46
C LEU A 291 -13.50 2.51 5.96
N VAL A 292 -13.29 2.68 7.27
CA VAL A 292 -13.14 4.01 7.88
C VAL A 292 -11.88 4.70 7.37
N THR A 293 -10.74 4.00 7.28
CA THR A 293 -9.51 4.58 6.75
C THR A 293 -9.62 4.94 5.27
N THR A 294 -10.33 4.15 4.46
CA THR A 294 -10.54 4.46 3.04
C THR A 294 -11.39 5.72 2.87
N VAL A 295 -12.48 5.87 3.63
CA VAL A 295 -13.31 7.09 3.57
C VAL A 295 -12.56 8.31 4.13
N ALA A 296 -11.91 8.16 5.28
CA ALA A 296 -11.16 9.25 5.91
C ALA A 296 -9.93 9.68 5.08
N SER A 297 -9.34 8.77 4.30
CA SER A 297 -8.17 9.07 3.46
C SER A 297 -8.45 10.11 2.40
N PHE A 298 -9.68 10.26 1.93
CA PHE A 298 -10.06 11.34 1.02
C PHE A 298 -9.70 12.71 1.60
N PHE A 299 -10.06 12.94 2.85
CA PHE A 299 -9.81 14.21 3.52
C PHE A 299 -8.33 14.36 3.91
N SER A 300 -7.73 13.32 4.49
CA SER A 300 -6.34 13.38 4.94
C SER A 300 -5.35 13.52 3.79
N ILE A 301 -5.54 12.81 2.66
CA ILE A 301 -4.69 12.93 1.48
C ILE A 301 -4.88 14.31 0.82
N SER A 302 -6.12 14.80 0.70
CA SER A 302 -6.38 16.12 0.15
C SER A 302 -5.72 17.22 0.99
N LEU A 303 -5.76 17.11 2.32
CA LEU A 303 -5.10 18.03 3.25
C LEU A 303 -3.57 17.93 3.14
N LEU A 304 -3.03 16.72 3.07
CA LEU A 304 -1.59 16.50 2.90
C LEU A 304 -1.09 17.09 1.58
N LEU A 305 -1.78 16.84 0.48
CA LEU A 305 -1.44 17.42 -0.83
C LEU A 305 -1.51 18.94 -0.80
N TRP A 306 -2.50 19.50 -0.11
CA TRP A 306 -2.58 20.95 0.08
C TRP A 306 -1.39 21.48 0.88
N GLY A 307 -1.03 20.81 1.97
CA GLY A 307 0.15 21.19 2.78
C GLY A 307 1.44 21.10 1.97
N LEU A 308 1.65 20.01 1.24
CA LEU A 308 2.82 19.82 0.38
C LEU A 308 2.90 20.86 -0.73
N SER A 309 1.78 21.27 -1.33
CA SER A 309 1.74 22.31 -2.36
C SER A 309 2.22 23.71 -1.88
N GLN A 310 2.30 23.92 -0.56
CA GLN A 310 2.86 25.15 0.02
C GLN A 310 4.39 25.09 0.14
N VAL A 311 5.00 23.89 0.00
CA VAL A 311 6.44 23.70 0.11
C VAL A 311 7.11 23.98 -1.24
N PRO A 312 8.11 24.91 -1.32
CA PRO A 312 8.76 25.25 -2.59
C PRO A 312 9.37 24.03 -3.31
N ALA A 313 9.99 23.09 -2.56
CA ALA A 313 10.55 21.86 -3.10
C ALA A 313 9.52 20.97 -3.81
N TRP A 314 8.26 20.99 -3.36
CA TRP A 314 7.15 20.29 -4.01
C TRP A 314 6.91 20.79 -5.43
N ARG A 315 6.87 22.12 -5.62
CA ARG A 315 6.60 22.74 -6.93
C ARG A 315 7.67 22.36 -7.96
N VAL A 316 8.94 22.28 -7.52
CA VAL A 316 10.04 21.82 -8.37
C VAL A 316 9.86 20.35 -8.76
N ALA A 317 9.49 19.49 -7.82
CA ALA A 317 9.32 18.05 -8.05
C ALA A 317 8.10 17.70 -8.92
N THR A 318 7.07 18.55 -8.94
CA THR A 318 5.82 18.30 -9.67
C THR A 318 5.68 19.07 -10.98
N GLY A 319 6.74 19.82 -11.38
CA GLY A 319 6.77 20.58 -12.65
C GLY A 319 5.82 21.77 -12.71
N GLY A 320 5.44 22.33 -11.55
CA GLY A 320 4.53 23.46 -11.38
C GLY A 320 5.22 24.77 -11.12
#